data_45a6652b16b82e1b1e40f47c87a3d40c
#
_entry.id   45a6652b16b82e1b1e40f47c87a3d40c
#
_cell.length_a   1.000
_cell.length_b   1.000
_cell.length_c   1.000
_cell.angle_alpha   90.00
_cell.angle_beta   90.00
_cell.angle_gamma   90.00
#
_symmetry.space_group_name_H-M   'P 1'
#
loop_
_entity.id
_entity.type
_entity.pdbx_description
1 polymer ?
#
loop_
_entity_poly.entity_id
_entity_poly.type
_entity_poly.pdbx_seq_one_letter_code
_entity_poly.pdbx_strand_id
1 'polypeptide(L)'
;EIGPSFYQAYYLVQEQLCTCLTRYEPGARRELDRVRDVLLEDMPPLCVSLVQRRDTSSAYIDLLRSYLLEVLGSTASLPPRRGRPAKPFYTAPVLSSAAAKAAPEHPAPGTQLPFAGGNNFRELGGYHADEGKTVKWGQIYRGFSTGRLTTEADRARLDGLGLRLILDLRSGAEAAKLPDYVPDGARLVQICGLRDAAGQEIDFSPNDIQRLVQSAPAGTNLSQLIYRQMLTGNKAFKELFRALEAGETPILFHCTSGKDRTGVAAMLILLALGASDETICADYARTNLCRAAEIEKAMADHAAEIAADPAQKMRWQTAAGVDPEAAPFVLRTIRQDYGSAESYLEAEYGLTPARLMRLRRMYLE
;
A
#
# COMPACT_ATOMS: atom_id res chain seq x y z
N GLU A 1 -6.86 11.13 -19.00
CA GLU A 1 -5.83 10.14 -18.57
C GLU A 1 -4.98 10.78 -17.48
N ILE A 2 -5.11 10.29 -16.26
CA ILE A 2 -4.35 10.77 -15.11
C ILE A 2 -3.08 9.93 -15.05
N GLY A 3 -1.93 10.55 -15.35
CA GLY A 3 -0.65 9.85 -15.37
C GLY A 3 -0.16 9.39 -13.99
N PRO A 4 0.86 8.51 -13.94
CA PRO A 4 1.41 7.94 -12.70
C PRO A 4 1.83 8.97 -11.65
N SER A 5 2.21 10.17 -12.07
CA SER A 5 2.60 11.30 -11.20
C SER A 5 1.46 11.81 -10.31
N PHE A 6 0.20 11.61 -10.70
CA PHE A 6 -0.95 12.02 -9.90
C PHE A 6 -1.09 11.19 -8.62
N TYR A 7 -0.85 9.88 -8.73
CA TYR A 7 -0.89 9.00 -7.56
C TYR A 7 0.24 9.27 -6.57
N GLN A 8 1.43 9.64 -7.05
CA GLN A 8 2.53 10.03 -6.18
C GLN A 8 2.21 11.32 -5.41
N ALA A 9 1.66 12.33 -6.08
CA ALA A 9 1.21 13.56 -5.42
C ALA A 9 0.06 13.32 -4.45
N TYR A 10 -0.89 12.45 -4.80
CA TYR A 10 -2.01 12.05 -3.94
C TYR A 10 -1.51 11.43 -2.63
N TYR A 11 -0.54 10.50 -2.68
CA TYR A 11 0.00 9.85 -1.48
C TYR A 11 0.85 10.79 -0.63
N LEU A 12 1.66 11.67 -1.23
CA LEU A 12 2.43 12.68 -0.50
C LEU A 12 1.52 13.64 0.28
N VAL A 13 0.39 14.02 -0.30
CA VAL A 13 -0.60 14.87 0.36
C VAL A 13 -1.34 14.11 1.46
N GLN A 14 -1.65 12.82 1.29
CA GLN A 14 -2.28 12.00 2.32
C GLN A 14 -1.38 11.77 3.54
N GLU A 15 -0.09 11.64 3.39
CA GLU A 15 0.83 11.44 4.52
C GLU A 15 0.91 12.64 5.46
N GLN A 16 0.70 13.83 4.95
CA GLN A 16 0.90 15.06 5.72
C GLN A 16 -0.41 15.82 6.02
N LEU A 17 -1.44 15.62 5.22
CA LEU A 17 -2.69 16.38 5.30
C LEU A 17 -3.86 15.47 4.91
N CYS A 18 -4.49 14.85 5.87
CA CYS A 18 -5.69 14.02 5.70
C CYS A 18 -6.85 14.83 5.08
N THR A 19 -6.86 15.04 3.73
CA THR A 19 -8.04 15.58 3.04
C THR A 19 -8.04 15.34 1.53
N CYS A 20 -9.09 14.81 1.07
CA CYS A 20 -9.78 14.72 -0.23
C CYS A 20 -9.14 15.42 -1.42
N LEU A 21 -8.42 14.68 -2.24
CA LEU A 21 -8.34 14.96 -3.67
C LEU A 21 -9.45 14.15 -4.35
N THR A 22 -10.52 14.79 -4.75
CA THR A 22 -11.56 14.17 -5.55
C THR A 22 -11.18 14.22 -7.03
N ARG A 23 -11.51 13.16 -7.73
CA ARG A 23 -11.32 13.00 -9.18
C ARG A 23 -11.96 14.19 -9.91
N TYR A 24 -11.19 14.88 -10.73
CA TYR A 24 -11.70 15.92 -11.61
C TYR A 24 -12.32 15.26 -12.86
N GLU A 25 -13.64 15.48 -13.06
CA GLU A 25 -14.32 15.13 -14.31
C GLU A 25 -14.49 16.39 -15.16
N PRO A 26 -14.13 16.39 -16.45
CA PRO A 26 -14.21 17.58 -17.32
C PRO A 26 -15.61 18.22 -17.46
N GLY A 27 -16.68 17.51 -17.09
CA GLY A 27 -18.06 18.00 -17.14
C GLY A 27 -18.53 18.70 -15.86
N ALA A 28 -17.85 18.56 -14.73
CA ALA A 28 -18.28 19.08 -13.43
C ALA A 28 -17.96 20.57 -13.20
N ARG A 29 -17.43 21.27 -14.21
CA ARG A 29 -17.01 22.68 -14.12
C ARG A 29 -18.11 23.66 -13.70
N ARG A 30 -19.38 23.30 -13.83
CA ARG A 30 -20.52 24.17 -13.49
C ARG A 30 -20.93 24.14 -12.02
N GLU A 31 -20.53 23.14 -11.25
CA GLU A 31 -20.88 23.01 -9.83
C GLU A 31 -19.75 23.41 -8.87
N LEU A 32 -18.56 23.65 -9.38
CA LEU A 32 -17.36 23.95 -8.58
C LEU A 32 -16.99 25.43 -8.72
N ASP A 33 -17.68 26.30 -8.00
CA ASP A 33 -17.45 27.76 -8.03
C ASP A 33 -16.04 28.20 -7.56
N ARG A 34 -15.16 27.29 -7.15
CA ARG A 34 -13.81 27.64 -6.65
C ARG A 34 -12.79 26.52 -6.82
N VAL A 35 -12.43 26.23 -8.04
CA VAL A 35 -11.18 25.50 -8.34
C VAL A 35 -10.05 26.54 -8.44
N ARG A 36 -8.92 26.30 -7.73
CA ARG A 36 -7.72 27.10 -7.89
C ARG A 36 -6.60 26.18 -8.32
N ASP A 37 -6.04 26.47 -9.49
CA ASP A 37 -4.85 25.84 -9.98
C ASP A 37 -3.63 26.52 -9.35
N VAL A 38 -2.77 25.77 -8.71
CA VAL A 38 -1.45 26.21 -8.25
C VAL A 38 -0.44 25.66 -9.24
N LEU A 39 0.13 26.53 -10.05
CA LEU A 39 1.24 26.19 -10.95
C LEU A 39 2.53 26.21 -10.14
N LEU A 40 3.25 25.11 -10.18
CA LEU A 40 4.58 24.96 -9.59
C LEU A 40 5.61 25.08 -10.73
N GLU A 41 6.30 26.22 -10.81
CA GLU A 41 7.12 26.58 -11.98
C GLU A 41 8.36 25.70 -12.21
N ASP A 42 8.85 24.98 -11.20
CA ASP A 42 10.08 24.16 -11.30
C ASP A 42 9.83 22.65 -11.35
N MET A 43 8.57 22.19 -11.47
CA MET A 43 8.27 20.79 -11.69
C MET A 43 7.71 20.56 -13.11
N PRO A 44 8.05 19.42 -13.76
CA PRO A 44 7.38 19.08 -15.00
C PRO A 44 5.86 19.12 -14.75
N PRO A 45 5.03 19.58 -15.68
CA PRO A 45 3.70 20.16 -15.47
C PRO A 45 2.82 19.30 -14.59
N LEU A 46 2.87 19.52 -13.29
CA LEU A 46 1.98 18.96 -12.29
C LEU A 46 0.99 20.05 -11.93
N CYS A 47 -0.18 20.02 -12.53
CA CYS A 47 -1.28 20.87 -12.08
C CYS A 47 -1.90 20.23 -10.85
N VAL A 48 -1.69 20.81 -9.68
CA VAL A 48 -2.44 20.44 -8.46
C VAL A 48 -3.64 21.35 -8.36
N SER A 49 -4.84 20.82 -8.63
CA SER A 49 -6.09 21.55 -8.49
C SER A 49 -6.67 21.30 -7.10
N LEU A 50 -6.78 22.35 -6.29
CA LEU A 50 -7.44 22.31 -4.99
C LEU A 50 -8.94 22.58 -5.17
N VAL A 51 -9.77 21.57 -4.91
CA VAL A 51 -11.23 21.66 -4.99
C VAL A 51 -11.80 21.81 -3.60
N GLN A 52 -12.47 22.92 -3.33
CA GLN A 52 -13.15 23.16 -2.06
C GLN A 52 -14.67 23.00 -2.23
N ARG A 53 -15.32 22.19 -1.39
CA ARG A 53 -16.77 22.18 -1.25
C ARG A 53 -17.26 23.48 -0.59
N ARG A 54 -18.47 23.93 -0.92
CA ARG A 54 -19.07 25.18 -0.42
C ARG A 54 -19.19 25.26 1.10
N ASP A 55 -19.24 24.13 1.77
CA ASP A 55 -19.52 23.92 3.18
C ASP A 55 -18.27 23.58 4.03
N THR A 56 -17.10 23.50 3.43
CA THR A 56 -15.84 23.23 4.15
C THR A 56 -15.13 24.53 4.55
N SER A 57 -14.69 24.61 5.80
CA SER A 57 -13.95 25.78 6.30
C SER A 57 -12.63 25.97 5.55
N SER A 58 -12.28 27.21 5.25
CA SER A 58 -11.07 27.58 4.50
C SER A 58 -9.74 27.29 5.23
N ALA A 59 -9.79 26.97 6.51
CA ALA A 59 -8.62 26.76 7.36
C ALA A 59 -7.66 25.66 6.84
N TYR A 60 -8.20 24.57 6.28
CA TYR A 60 -7.38 23.50 5.71
C TYR A 60 -6.68 23.87 4.41
N ILE A 61 -7.31 24.70 3.60
CA ILE A 61 -6.72 25.19 2.34
C ILE A 61 -5.61 26.20 2.63
N ASP A 62 -5.80 27.04 3.63
CA ASP A 62 -4.79 28.02 4.04
C ASP A 62 -3.59 27.31 4.70
N LEU A 63 -3.83 26.22 5.44
CA LEU A 63 -2.76 25.37 6.00
C LEU A 63 -1.97 24.63 4.89
N LEU A 64 -2.67 24.02 3.93
CA LEU A 64 -2.05 23.38 2.76
C LEU A 64 -1.24 24.37 1.92
N ARG A 65 -1.77 25.56 1.72
CA ARG A 65 -1.09 26.63 1.02
C ARG A 65 0.20 27.07 1.74
N SER A 66 0.14 27.26 3.07
CA SER A 66 1.29 27.63 3.88
C SER A 66 2.36 26.57 3.82
N TYR A 67 1.99 25.30 3.90
CA TYR A 67 2.90 24.16 3.79
C TYR A 67 3.55 24.07 2.41
N LEU A 68 2.76 24.21 1.33
CA LEU A 68 3.32 24.19 -0.05
C LEU A 68 4.29 25.35 -0.29
N LEU A 69 4.02 26.53 0.25
CA LEU A 69 4.93 27.67 0.15
C LEU A 69 6.21 27.48 0.98
N GLU A 70 6.12 26.80 2.12
CA GLU A 70 7.27 26.50 2.97
C GLU A 70 8.17 25.42 2.35
N VAL A 71 7.58 24.37 1.78
CA VAL A 71 8.32 23.23 1.19
C VAL A 71 8.92 23.58 -0.19
N LEU A 72 8.23 24.40 -0.99
CA LEU A 72 8.60 24.68 -2.39
C LEU A 72 9.37 25.99 -2.56
N GLY A 73 9.58 26.74 -1.46
CA GLY A 73 10.29 28.02 -1.51
C GLY A 73 9.45 29.17 -2.13
N SER A 74 9.86 30.39 -1.88
CA SER A 74 9.07 31.62 -2.08
C SER A 74 8.88 32.10 -3.53
N THR A 75 9.02 31.28 -4.54
CA THR A 75 8.94 31.69 -5.96
C THR A 75 7.54 31.57 -6.58
N ALA A 76 6.55 31.05 -5.87
CA ALA A 76 5.19 30.96 -6.38
C ALA A 76 4.44 32.30 -6.33
N SER A 77 4.37 33.03 -7.43
CA SER A 77 3.51 34.22 -7.56
C SER A 77 2.06 33.78 -7.82
N LEU A 78 1.17 34.13 -6.88
CA LEU A 78 -0.26 33.90 -7.04
C LEU A 78 -0.89 35.06 -7.85
N PRO A 79 -1.78 34.78 -8.82
CA PRO A 79 -2.49 35.84 -9.51
C PRO A 79 -3.37 36.65 -8.55
N PRO A 80 -3.55 37.98 -8.75
CA PRO A 80 -4.30 38.84 -7.85
C PRO A 80 -5.80 38.47 -7.82
N ARG A 81 -6.38 38.51 -6.62
CA ARG A 81 -7.83 38.34 -6.42
C ARG A 81 -8.62 39.38 -7.18
N ARG A 82 -9.50 39.00 -8.09
CA ARG A 82 -10.54 39.89 -8.62
C ARG A 82 -11.74 39.88 -7.66
N GLY A 83 -11.90 40.99 -6.96
CA GLY A 83 -13.13 41.67 -6.54
C GLY A 83 -14.10 40.96 -5.62
N ARG A 84 -13.92 41.14 -4.30
CA ARG A 84 -14.92 41.53 -3.31
C ARG A 84 -14.20 42.06 -2.07
N PRO A 85 -14.70 43.09 -1.35
CA PRO A 85 -14.06 43.64 -0.17
C PRO A 85 -13.94 42.53 0.90
N ALA A 86 -12.72 42.32 1.41
CA ALA A 86 -12.42 41.41 2.46
C ALA A 86 -13.15 41.80 3.75
N LYS A 87 -13.95 40.91 4.33
CA LYS A 87 -14.22 40.96 5.76
C LYS A 87 -12.87 40.82 6.50
N PRO A 88 -12.70 41.48 7.66
CA PRO A 88 -11.42 41.45 8.36
C PRO A 88 -10.98 40.02 8.58
N PHE A 89 -9.71 39.77 8.28
CA PHE A 89 -9.09 38.49 8.54
C PHE A 89 -9.27 38.16 10.01
N TYR A 90 -9.80 36.96 10.27
CA TYR A 90 -9.73 36.34 11.57
C TYR A 90 -8.23 36.22 11.91
N THR A 91 -7.75 36.99 12.85
CA THR A 91 -6.46 36.73 13.46
C THR A 91 -6.62 35.39 14.19
N ALA A 92 -6.04 34.35 13.64
CA ALA A 92 -5.98 33.07 14.34
C ALA A 92 -5.48 33.36 15.76
N PRO A 93 -6.16 32.87 16.81
CA PRO A 93 -5.62 32.98 18.15
C PRO A 93 -4.20 32.39 18.10
N VAL A 94 -3.21 33.14 18.54
CA VAL A 94 -1.89 32.63 18.80
C VAL A 94 -2.11 31.46 19.76
N LEU A 95 -2.04 30.23 19.24
CA LEU A 95 -2.10 29.05 20.06
C LEU A 95 -0.90 29.21 21.00
N SER A 96 -1.18 29.55 22.25
CA SER A 96 -0.18 29.61 23.30
C SER A 96 0.58 28.29 23.25
N SER A 97 1.90 28.36 23.36
CA SER A 97 2.85 27.23 23.33
C SER A 97 2.64 26.17 24.45
N ALA A 98 1.49 26.17 25.10
CA ALA A 98 1.15 25.33 26.25
C ALA A 98 0.48 24.00 25.90
N ALA A 99 0.38 23.63 24.60
CA ALA A 99 -0.04 22.29 24.22
C ALA A 99 0.84 21.82 23.04
N ALA A 100 2.13 21.63 23.30
CA ALA A 100 2.89 20.68 22.51
C ALA A 100 2.17 19.33 22.68
N LYS A 101 1.34 18.95 21.69
CA LYS A 101 0.83 17.57 21.65
C LYS A 101 2.05 16.68 21.74
N ALA A 102 2.06 15.79 22.74
CA ALA A 102 3.05 14.74 22.79
C ALA A 102 3.19 14.13 21.39
N ALA A 103 4.42 13.89 20.93
CA ALA A 103 4.65 13.21 19.68
C ALA A 103 3.75 11.96 19.66
N PRO A 104 3.08 11.63 18.53
CA PRO A 104 2.22 10.47 18.48
C PRO A 104 3.03 9.25 18.92
N GLU A 105 2.45 8.42 19.77
CA GLU A 105 3.09 7.22 20.33
C GLU A 105 3.58 6.26 19.23
N HIS A 106 2.93 6.27 18.09
CA HIS A 106 3.23 5.45 16.91
C HIS A 106 3.40 6.31 15.64
N PRO A 107 4.18 5.82 14.66
CA PRO A 107 4.29 6.48 13.35
C PRO A 107 2.95 6.41 12.60
N ALA A 108 2.86 7.08 11.46
CA ALA A 108 1.70 6.94 10.57
C ALA A 108 1.56 5.48 10.09
N PRO A 109 0.31 4.95 9.92
CA PRO A 109 0.08 3.59 9.43
C PRO A 109 0.84 3.30 8.13
N GLY A 110 1.44 2.13 8.03
CA GLY A 110 2.21 1.71 6.85
C GLY A 110 3.57 2.40 6.69
N THR A 111 4.05 3.13 7.70
CA THR A 111 5.42 3.67 7.69
C THR A 111 6.42 2.52 7.60
N GLN A 112 7.41 2.68 6.71
CA GLN A 112 8.46 1.69 6.50
C GLN A 112 9.39 1.61 7.69
N LEU A 113 9.66 0.39 8.18
CA LEU A 113 10.75 0.15 9.12
C LEU A 113 12.09 0.21 8.37
N PRO A 114 13.09 0.90 8.91
CA PRO A 114 14.36 1.12 8.22
C PRO A 114 15.27 -0.11 8.35
N PHE A 115 15.34 -0.91 7.30
CA PHE A 115 16.29 -2.01 7.12
C PHE A 115 17.26 -1.70 5.96
N ALA A 116 18.55 -1.94 6.15
CA ALA A 116 19.54 -1.78 5.09
C ALA A 116 19.41 -2.87 4.01
N GLY A 117 18.93 -4.07 4.40
CA GLY A 117 18.76 -5.21 3.50
C GLY A 117 17.66 -5.07 2.45
N GLY A 118 16.78 -4.07 2.57
CA GLY A 118 15.72 -3.83 1.59
C GLY A 118 14.64 -2.87 2.05
N ASN A 119 13.73 -2.60 1.15
CA ASN A 119 12.61 -1.68 1.32
C ASN A 119 11.27 -2.42 1.43
N ASN A 120 10.21 -1.70 1.85
CA ASN A 120 8.84 -2.20 1.94
C ASN A 120 8.56 -3.13 3.15
N PHE A 121 9.41 -3.09 4.20
CA PHE A 121 9.09 -3.74 5.47
C PHE A 121 8.24 -2.80 6.31
N ARG A 122 7.03 -3.22 6.67
CA ARG A 122 6.02 -2.40 7.36
C ARG A 122 5.22 -3.26 8.33
N GLU A 123 4.45 -2.60 9.21
CA GLU A 123 3.39 -3.28 9.97
C GLU A 123 2.00 -2.80 9.52
N LEU A 124 0.98 -3.57 9.88
CA LEU A 124 -0.42 -3.22 9.62
C LEU A 124 -1.08 -2.47 10.77
N GLY A 125 -0.33 -2.14 11.83
CA GLY A 125 -0.82 -1.36 12.95
C GLY A 125 -1.30 0.03 12.54
N GLY A 126 -2.32 0.54 13.23
CA GLY A 126 -2.89 1.87 13.05
C GLY A 126 -3.83 2.05 11.86
N TYR A 127 -3.94 1.09 10.93
CA TYR A 127 -4.92 1.19 9.85
C TYR A 127 -6.35 1.16 10.40
N HIS A 128 -7.19 2.07 9.90
CA HIS A 128 -8.62 2.08 10.22
C HIS A 128 -9.30 0.83 9.70
N ALA A 129 -10.13 0.23 10.54
CA ALA A 129 -10.84 -1.01 10.29
C ALA A 129 -12.30 -0.91 10.79
N ASP A 130 -12.90 -2.03 11.17
CA ASP A 130 -14.30 -2.13 11.56
C ASP A 130 -14.69 -1.20 12.73
N GLU A 131 -15.89 -0.62 12.65
CA GLU A 131 -16.50 0.22 13.69
C GLU A 131 -15.65 1.41 14.15
N GLY A 132 -14.78 1.95 13.29
CA GLY A 132 -13.91 3.08 13.61
C GLY A 132 -12.71 2.73 14.48
N LYS A 133 -12.48 1.45 14.73
CA LYS A 133 -11.30 0.93 15.40
C LYS A 133 -10.08 0.93 14.49
N THR A 134 -8.92 0.74 15.08
CA THR A 134 -7.66 0.60 14.36
C THR A 134 -7.02 -0.76 14.62
N VAL A 135 -6.21 -1.21 13.66
CA VAL A 135 -5.40 -2.42 13.84
C VAL A 135 -4.36 -2.17 14.93
N LYS A 136 -4.24 -3.08 15.89
CA LYS A 136 -3.25 -3.00 16.98
C LYS A 136 -1.83 -2.99 16.45
N TRP A 137 -1.00 -2.15 17.05
CA TRP A 137 0.42 -2.06 16.75
C TRP A 137 1.21 -3.25 17.29
N GLY A 138 2.35 -3.53 16.66
CA GLY A 138 3.29 -4.56 17.11
C GLY A 138 2.82 -5.99 16.91
N GLN A 139 1.80 -6.26 16.08
CA GLN A 139 1.21 -7.59 15.94
C GLN A 139 1.43 -8.22 14.56
N ILE A 140 1.32 -7.44 13.48
CA ILE A 140 1.23 -7.99 12.13
C ILE A 140 2.17 -7.21 11.20
N TYR A 141 3.27 -7.87 10.79
CA TYR A 141 4.31 -7.30 9.95
C TYR A 141 4.29 -7.94 8.56
N ARG A 142 4.61 -7.13 7.56
CA ARG A 142 4.81 -7.54 6.18
C ARG A 142 6.16 -7.06 5.66
N GLY A 143 6.84 -7.87 4.82
CA GLY A 143 8.16 -7.47 4.38
C GLY A 143 8.70 -8.25 3.19
N PHE A 144 9.97 -7.97 2.91
CA PHE A 144 10.81 -8.73 2.01
C PHE A 144 11.48 -9.90 2.75
N SER A 145 12.13 -10.82 2.01
CA SER A 145 12.85 -11.98 2.56
C SER A 145 13.90 -11.58 3.60
N THR A 146 13.80 -12.16 4.79
CA THR A 146 14.72 -11.89 5.90
C THR A 146 16.15 -12.37 5.63
N GLY A 147 16.36 -13.24 4.64
CA GLY A 147 17.69 -13.63 4.17
C GLY A 147 18.54 -12.47 3.62
N ARG A 148 17.91 -11.32 3.32
CA ARG A 148 18.60 -10.07 2.95
C ARG A 148 19.20 -9.32 4.13
N LEU A 149 18.85 -9.67 5.36
CA LEU A 149 19.30 -8.99 6.57
C LEU A 149 20.70 -9.50 6.92
N THR A 150 21.71 -8.95 6.26
CA THR A 150 23.10 -9.38 6.39
C THR A 150 23.88 -8.63 7.46
N THR A 151 23.39 -7.44 7.86
CA THR A 151 24.03 -6.63 8.89
C THR A 151 23.55 -7.03 10.30
N GLU A 152 24.43 -6.87 11.29
CA GLU A 152 24.06 -7.07 12.70
C GLU A 152 22.96 -6.13 13.15
N ALA A 153 22.99 -4.86 12.70
CA ALA A 153 21.96 -3.88 13.01
C ALA A 153 20.57 -4.26 12.48
N ASP A 154 20.49 -4.81 11.26
CA ASP A 154 19.24 -5.29 10.70
C ASP A 154 18.70 -6.50 11.48
N ARG A 155 19.58 -7.46 11.81
CA ARG A 155 19.19 -8.64 12.59
C ARG A 155 18.71 -8.24 13.98
N ALA A 156 19.47 -7.42 14.68
CA ALA A 156 19.07 -6.92 15.99
C ALA A 156 17.72 -6.18 15.96
N ARG A 157 17.45 -5.43 14.89
CA ARG A 157 16.14 -4.78 14.70
C ARG A 157 15.02 -5.81 14.49
N LEU A 158 15.25 -6.86 13.68
CA LEU A 158 14.26 -7.91 13.50
C LEU A 158 14.03 -8.70 14.79
N ASP A 159 15.09 -9.01 15.53
CA ASP A 159 15.02 -9.68 16.84
C ASP A 159 14.18 -8.88 17.84
N GLY A 160 14.36 -7.54 17.81
CA GLY A 160 13.60 -6.60 18.64
C GLY A 160 12.09 -6.56 18.36
N LEU A 161 11.62 -7.10 17.24
CA LEU A 161 10.18 -7.21 16.96
C LEU A 161 9.51 -8.35 17.76
N GLY A 162 10.27 -9.25 18.35
CA GLY A 162 9.75 -10.35 19.18
C GLY A 162 8.87 -11.33 18.38
N LEU A 163 9.20 -11.58 17.12
CA LEU A 163 8.40 -12.40 16.22
C LEU A 163 8.21 -13.82 16.79
N ARG A 164 6.98 -14.31 16.73
CA ARG A 164 6.65 -15.71 17.07
C ARG A 164 6.57 -16.60 15.83
N LEU A 165 6.19 -16.00 14.69
CA LEU A 165 6.05 -16.71 13.43
C LEU A 165 6.58 -15.86 12.27
N ILE A 166 7.36 -16.47 11.40
CA ILE A 166 7.67 -15.99 10.07
C ILE A 166 6.99 -16.91 9.06
N LEU A 167 6.11 -16.38 8.23
CA LEU A 167 5.47 -17.09 7.13
C LEU A 167 6.10 -16.65 5.81
N ASP A 168 6.93 -17.54 5.25
CA ASP A 168 7.58 -17.33 3.96
C ASP A 168 6.67 -17.81 2.82
N LEU A 169 6.22 -16.86 1.99
CA LEU A 169 5.33 -17.10 0.86
C LEU A 169 6.06 -17.42 -0.46
N ARG A 170 7.38 -17.57 -0.41
CA ARG A 170 8.20 -17.89 -1.58
C ARG A 170 8.03 -19.35 -1.99
N SER A 171 8.42 -19.68 -3.23
CA SER A 171 8.60 -21.07 -3.63
C SER A 171 9.75 -21.72 -2.86
N GLY A 172 9.77 -23.04 -2.80
CA GLY A 172 10.90 -23.78 -2.21
C GLY A 172 12.22 -23.46 -2.90
N ALA A 173 12.21 -23.24 -4.22
CA ALA A 173 13.40 -22.86 -4.98
C ALA A 173 13.91 -21.45 -4.63
N GLU A 174 13.02 -20.47 -4.45
CA GLU A 174 13.41 -19.12 -4.00
C GLU A 174 13.98 -19.14 -2.57
N ALA A 175 13.34 -19.89 -1.66
CA ALA A 175 13.77 -20.01 -0.27
C ALA A 175 15.14 -20.70 -0.15
N ALA A 176 15.38 -21.74 -0.95
CA ALA A 176 16.67 -22.43 -0.98
C ALA A 176 17.82 -21.56 -1.52
N LYS A 177 17.54 -20.67 -2.49
CA LYS A 177 18.56 -19.73 -3.02
C LYS A 177 18.96 -18.66 -2.01
N LEU A 178 18.04 -18.24 -1.15
CA LEU A 178 18.28 -17.22 -0.13
C LEU A 178 17.52 -17.58 1.15
N PRO A 179 18.09 -18.46 1.99
CA PRO A 179 17.48 -18.86 3.26
C PRO A 179 17.21 -17.65 4.17
N ASP A 180 16.10 -17.71 4.90
CA ASP A 180 15.76 -16.63 5.81
C ASP A 180 16.64 -16.63 7.07
N TYR A 181 16.90 -15.42 7.56
CA TYR A 181 17.31 -15.21 8.94
C TYR A 181 16.09 -15.34 9.85
N VAL A 182 16.18 -16.19 10.84
CA VAL A 182 15.09 -16.48 11.79
C VAL A 182 15.56 -16.09 13.20
N PRO A 183 14.89 -15.11 13.85
CA PRO A 183 15.17 -14.76 15.24
C PRO A 183 14.98 -15.93 16.19
N ASP A 184 15.74 -15.95 17.27
CA ASP A 184 15.57 -16.94 18.33
C ASP A 184 14.13 -16.90 18.90
N GLY A 185 13.52 -18.07 19.02
CA GLY A 185 12.13 -18.21 19.49
C GLY A 185 11.06 -18.01 18.41
N ALA A 186 11.41 -17.56 17.21
CA ALA A 186 10.50 -17.51 16.08
C ALA A 186 10.43 -18.86 15.35
N ARG A 187 9.23 -19.24 14.92
CA ARG A 187 9.01 -20.38 14.05
C ARG A 187 8.96 -19.94 12.59
N LEU A 188 9.72 -20.58 11.72
CA LEU A 188 9.63 -20.38 10.27
C LEU A 188 8.69 -21.41 9.65
N VAL A 189 7.74 -20.94 8.85
CA VAL A 189 6.87 -21.78 8.01
C VAL A 189 6.98 -21.30 6.58
N GLN A 190 7.41 -22.17 5.68
CA GLN A 190 7.50 -21.89 4.25
C GLN A 190 6.35 -22.59 3.52
N ILE A 191 5.50 -21.81 2.88
CA ILE A 191 4.42 -22.30 2.01
C ILE A 191 4.29 -21.35 0.84
N CYS A 192 4.48 -21.85 -0.39
CA CYS A 192 4.38 -21.04 -1.59
C CYS A 192 2.99 -20.41 -1.74
N GLY A 193 2.96 -19.08 -1.78
CA GLY A 193 1.73 -18.28 -1.90
C GLY A 193 1.23 -18.10 -3.34
N LEU A 194 1.89 -18.71 -4.33
CA LEU A 194 1.45 -18.68 -5.73
C LEU A 194 1.72 -20.04 -6.39
N ARG A 195 0.66 -20.64 -6.90
CA ARG A 195 0.70 -21.91 -7.63
C ARG A 195 -0.12 -21.79 -8.91
N ASP A 196 0.24 -22.53 -9.94
CA ASP A 196 -0.56 -22.68 -11.14
C ASP A 196 -1.77 -23.62 -10.92
N ALA A 197 -2.63 -23.72 -11.93
CA ALA A 197 -3.81 -24.59 -11.88
C ALA A 197 -3.48 -26.08 -11.65
N ALA A 198 -2.27 -26.53 -11.98
CA ALA A 198 -1.78 -27.87 -11.70
C ALA A 198 -1.20 -28.03 -10.27
N GLY A 199 -1.19 -26.95 -9.50
CA GLY A 199 -0.64 -26.91 -8.13
C GLY A 199 0.88 -26.79 -8.06
N GLN A 200 1.55 -26.51 -9.19
CA GLN A 200 2.99 -26.28 -9.23
C GLN A 200 3.34 -24.89 -8.70
N GLU A 201 4.42 -24.80 -7.96
CA GLU A 201 4.90 -23.50 -7.44
C GLU A 201 5.37 -22.59 -8.56
N ILE A 202 5.14 -21.29 -8.39
CA ILE A 202 5.53 -20.22 -9.32
C ILE A 202 6.51 -19.30 -8.59
N ASP A 203 7.72 -19.14 -9.16
CA ASP A 203 8.78 -18.31 -8.62
C ASP A 203 9.06 -17.02 -9.43
N PHE A 204 8.18 -16.71 -10.39
CA PHE A 204 8.35 -15.59 -11.34
C PHE A 204 9.59 -15.70 -12.24
N SER A 205 10.20 -16.88 -12.34
CA SER A 205 11.25 -17.13 -13.33
C SER A 205 10.71 -16.96 -14.77
N PRO A 206 11.57 -16.70 -15.74
CA PRO A 206 11.14 -16.65 -17.16
C PRO A 206 10.40 -17.91 -17.59
N ASN A 207 10.80 -19.08 -17.11
CA ASN A 207 10.13 -20.35 -17.43
C ASN A 207 8.71 -20.42 -16.85
N ASP A 208 8.53 -19.97 -15.60
CA ASP A 208 7.23 -19.95 -14.95
C ASP A 208 6.29 -18.94 -15.62
N ILE A 209 6.80 -17.76 -15.94
CA ILE A 209 6.03 -16.75 -16.67
C ILE A 209 5.63 -17.27 -18.06
N GLN A 210 6.55 -17.93 -18.78
CA GLN A 210 6.25 -18.54 -20.07
C GLN A 210 5.16 -19.62 -19.94
N ARG A 211 5.24 -20.47 -18.93
CA ARG A 211 4.24 -21.50 -18.65
C ARG A 211 2.85 -20.88 -18.38
N LEU A 212 2.79 -19.82 -17.57
CA LEU A 212 1.56 -19.08 -17.30
C LEU A 212 0.97 -18.47 -18.58
N VAL A 213 1.79 -17.82 -19.39
CA VAL A 213 1.35 -17.22 -20.66
C VAL A 213 0.80 -18.29 -21.60
N GLN A 214 1.45 -19.45 -21.70
CA GLN A 214 1.01 -20.55 -22.57
C GLN A 214 -0.31 -21.19 -22.10
N SER A 215 -0.57 -21.20 -20.79
CA SER A 215 -1.81 -21.74 -20.22
C SER A 215 -2.97 -20.73 -20.20
N ALA A 216 -2.70 -19.46 -20.45
CA ALA A 216 -3.68 -18.39 -20.40
C ALA A 216 -4.49 -18.30 -21.71
N PRO A 217 -5.80 -18.01 -21.67
CA PRO A 217 -6.56 -17.65 -22.86
C PRO A 217 -5.95 -16.46 -23.61
N ALA A 218 -6.09 -16.43 -24.94
CA ALA A 218 -5.60 -15.31 -25.74
C ALA A 218 -6.19 -13.98 -25.26
N GLY A 219 -5.34 -12.96 -25.13
CA GLY A 219 -5.76 -11.63 -24.65
C GLY A 219 -5.85 -11.50 -23.11
N THR A 220 -5.49 -12.54 -22.35
CA THR A 220 -5.49 -12.47 -20.88
C THR A 220 -4.43 -11.48 -20.39
N ASN A 221 -4.83 -10.59 -19.48
CA ASN A 221 -3.89 -9.78 -18.73
C ASN A 221 -3.14 -10.68 -17.73
N LEU A 222 -1.85 -10.89 -17.94
CA LEU A 222 -1.02 -11.79 -17.14
C LEU A 222 -0.98 -11.38 -15.66
N SER A 223 -0.92 -10.08 -15.37
CA SER A 223 -0.95 -9.59 -14.00
C SER A 223 -2.24 -10.00 -13.29
N GLN A 224 -3.39 -9.78 -13.94
CA GLN A 224 -4.70 -10.18 -13.42
C GLN A 224 -4.81 -11.70 -13.21
N LEU A 225 -4.27 -12.49 -14.15
CA LEU A 225 -4.23 -13.95 -14.00
C LEU A 225 -3.47 -14.38 -12.76
N ILE A 226 -2.26 -13.83 -12.56
CA ILE A 226 -1.41 -14.11 -11.40
C ILE A 226 -2.14 -13.78 -10.09
N TYR A 227 -2.76 -12.58 -10.01
CA TYR A 227 -3.47 -12.19 -8.79
C TYR A 227 -4.70 -13.07 -8.54
N ARG A 228 -5.44 -13.40 -9.59
CA ARG A 228 -6.61 -14.30 -9.47
C ARG A 228 -6.22 -15.69 -8.96
N GLN A 229 -5.10 -16.26 -9.41
CA GLN A 229 -4.60 -17.56 -8.94
C GLN A 229 -4.25 -17.57 -7.45
N MET A 230 -3.90 -16.42 -6.87
CA MET A 230 -3.64 -16.33 -5.44
C MET A 230 -4.91 -16.38 -4.58
N LEU A 231 -6.10 -16.13 -5.15
CA LEU A 231 -7.33 -15.98 -4.39
C LEU A 231 -8.02 -17.31 -4.04
N THR A 232 -7.76 -18.39 -4.77
CA THR A 232 -8.50 -19.64 -4.62
C THR A 232 -7.58 -20.77 -4.16
N GLY A 233 -8.03 -21.54 -3.14
CA GLY A 233 -7.32 -22.73 -2.66
C GLY A 233 -5.93 -22.47 -2.08
N ASN A 234 -5.63 -21.25 -1.65
CA ASN A 234 -4.29 -20.82 -1.25
C ASN A 234 -3.93 -21.32 0.14
N LYS A 235 -3.10 -22.37 0.19
CA LYS A 235 -2.66 -23.01 1.45
C LYS A 235 -1.85 -22.07 2.33
N ALA A 236 -1.05 -21.16 1.74
CA ALA A 236 -0.24 -20.21 2.51
C ALA A 236 -1.15 -19.20 3.25
N PHE A 237 -2.18 -18.69 2.59
CA PHE A 237 -3.12 -17.77 3.23
C PHE A 237 -4.05 -18.49 4.23
N LYS A 238 -4.35 -19.77 3.99
CA LYS A 238 -5.06 -20.58 4.99
C LYS A 238 -4.22 -20.74 6.27
N GLU A 239 -2.92 -21.00 6.14
CA GLU A 239 -2.01 -21.07 7.30
C GLU A 239 -1.87 -19.70 7.97
N LEU A 240 -1.82 -18.60 7.21
CA LEU A 240 -1.80 -17.24 7.75
C LEU A 240 -3.00 -16.98 8.68
N PHE A 241 -4.21 -17.26 8.21
CA PHE A 241 -5.42 -17.09 9.04
C PHE A 241 -5.48 -18.05 10.21
N ARG A 242 -5.03 -19.30 10.03
CA ARG A 242 -4.91 -20.26 11.14
C ARG A 242 -3.99 -19.69 12.25
N ALA A 243 -2.83 -19.16 11.87
CA ALA A 243 -1.88 -18.58 12.81
C ALA A 243 -2.43 -17.34 13.53
N LEU A 244 -3.12 -16.46 12.80
CA LEU A 244 -3.78 -15.30 13.40
C LEU A 244 -4.86 -15.72 14.39
N GLU A 245 -5.71 -16.71 14.08
CA GLU A 245 -6.73 -17.21 15.00
C GLU A 245 -6.15 -17.90 16.23
N ALA A 246 -4.98 -18.51 16.10
CA ALA A 246 -4.23 -19.10 17.21
C ALA A 246 -3.48 -18.05 18.07
N GLY A 247 -3.46 -16.79 17.64
CA GLY A 247 -2.72 -15.74 18.35
C GLY A 247 -1.20 -15.91 18.24
N GLU A 248 -0.71 -16.51 17.15
CA GLU A 248 0.74 -16.67 16.89
C GLU A 248 1.36 -15.35 16.42
N THR A 249 1.16 -14.29 17.20
CA THR A 249 1.70 -12.94 16.93
C THR A 249 2.70 -12.52 18.01
N PRO A 250 3.64 -11.61 17.72
CA PRO A 250 3.84 -10.91 16.45
C PRO A 250 4.21 -11.85 15.29
N ILE A 251 3.56 -11.65 14.12
CA ILE A 251 3.80 -12.43 12.91
C ILE A 251 4.41 -11.56 11.81
N LEU A 252 5.40 -12.10 11.10
CA LEU A 252 5.89 -11.56 9.85
C LEU A 252 5.46 -12.49 8.71
N PHE A 253 4.83 -11.96 7.67
CA PHE A 253 4.67 -12.68 6.41
C PHE A 253 5.39 -11.93 5.30
N HIS A 254 6.08 -12.67 4.43
CA HIS A 254 6.90 -12.08 3.40
C HIS A 254 6.97 -12.94 2.13
N CYS A 255 7.46 -12.34 1.05
CA CYS A 255 7.92 -13.03 -0.13
C CYS A 255 9.33 -12.53 -0.49
N THR A 256 9.73 -12.54 -1.74
CA THR A 256 11.07 -12.06 -2.14
C THR A 256 11.24 -10.55 -1.94
N SER A 257 10.25 -9.74 -2.36
CA SER A 257 10.30 -8.26 -2.29
C SER A 257 9.18 -7.64 -1.47
N GLY A 258 8.33 -8.46 -0.84
CA GLY A 258 7.23 -7.97 0.00
C GLY A 258 6.12 -7.25 -0.77
N LYS A 259 5.97 -7.46 -2.10
CA LYS A 259 5.04 -6.70 -2.92
C LYS A 259 3.78 -7.49 -3.34
N ASP A 260 3.89 -8.52 -4.18
CA ASP A 260 2.73 -9.20 -4.80
C ASP A 260 2.07 -10.21 -3.86
N ARG A 261 2.67 -11.37 -3.59
CA ARG A 261 2.15 -12.40 -2.67
C ARG A 261 1.88 -11.84 -1.27
N THR A 262 2.83 -11.07 -0.77
CA THR A 262 2.70 -10.34 0.51
C THR A 262 1.63 -9.25 0.46
N GLY A 263 1.49 -8.58 -0.68
CA GLY A 263 0.46 -7.57 -0.89
C GLY A 263 -0.94 -8.16 -0.81
N VAL A 264 -1.19 -9.28 -1.49
CA VAL A 264 -2.49 -9.98 -1.42
C VAL A 264 -2.76 -10.47 0.00
N ALA A 265 -1.76 -11.07 0.68
CA ALA A 265 -1.91 -11.48 2.08
C ALA A 265 -2.35 -10.31 2.99
N ALA A 266 -1.70 -9.13 2.84
CA ALA A 266 -2.07 -7.93 3.60
C ALA A 266 -3.49 -7.44 3.26
N MET A 267 -3.87 -7.42 1.97
CA MET A 267 -5.24 -7.09 1.55
C MET A 267 -6.27 -7.98 2.25
N LEU A 268 -6.02 -9.30 2.28
CA LEU A 268 -6.95 -10.26 2.87
C LEU A 268 -7.04 -10.11 4.39
N ILE A 269 -5.94 -9.82 5.08
CA ILE A 269 -5.97 -9.53 6.52
C ILE A 269 -6.80 -8.26 6.79
N LEU A 270 -6.51 -7.16 6.08
CA LEU A 270 -7.24 -5.91 6.25
C LEU A 270 -8.73 -6.08 5.92
N LEU A 271 -9.05 -6.86 4.87
CA LEU A 271 -10.44 -7.22 4.52
C LEU A 271 -11.14 -7.98 5.65
N ALA A 272 -10.49 -8.97 6.25
CA ALA A 272 -11.01 -9.74 7.38
C ALA A 272 -11.21 -8.88 8.63
N LEU A 273 -10.34 -7.91 8.84
CA LEU A 273 -10.45 -6.94 9.94
C LEU A 273 -11.48 -5.84 9.67
N GLY A 274 -12.08 -5.78 8.47
CA GLY A 274 -13.14 -4.83 8.12
C GLY A 274 -12.61 -3.45 7.71
N ALA A 275 -11.39 -3.38 7.21
CA ALA A 275 -10.89 -2.14 6.60
C ALA A 275 -11.63 -1.82 5.30
N SER A 276 -11.77 -0.53 4.99
CA SER A 276 -12.39 -0.09 3.73
C SER A 276 -11.52 -0.42 2.51
N ASP A 277 -12.14 -0.49 1.34
CA ASP A 277 -11.43 -0.71 0.08
C ASP A 277 -10.35 0.35 -0.16
N GLU A 278 -10.63 1.59 0.21
CA GLU A 278 -9.68 2.70 0.09
C GLU A 278 -8.44 2.45 0.96
N THR A 279 -8.63 2.01 2.20
CA THR A 279 -7.54 1.68 3.14
C THR A 279 -6.70 0.53 2.58
N ILE A 280 -7.34 -0.52 2.08
CA ILE A 280 -6.68 -1.70 1.50
C ILE A 280 -5.88 -1.31 0.24
N CYS A 281 -6.49 -0.55 -0.67
CA CYS A 281 -5.83 -0.07 -1.88
C CYS A 281 -4.66 0.86 -1.56
N ALA A 282 -4.81 1.73 -0.56
CA ALA A 282 -3.76 2.65 -0.12
C ALA A 282 -2.55 1.90 0.46
N ASP A 283 -2.75 0.90 1.34
CA ASP A 283 -1.64 0.08 1.83
C ASP A 283 -0.91 -0.62 0.68
N TYR A 284 -1.64 -1.20 -0.26
CA TYR A 284 -1.03 -1.89 -1.38
C TYR A 284 -0.19 -0.95 -2.26
N ALA A 285 -0.76 0.19 -2.67
CA ALA A 285 -0.11 1.19 -3.51
C ALA A 285 1.09 1.85 -2.82
N ARG A 286 1.12 1.89 -1.47
CA ARG A 286 2.26 2.38 -0.68
C ARG A 286 3.55 1.63 -0.98
N THR A 287 3.46 0.42 -1.51
CA THR A 287 4.63 -0.33 -2.02
C THR A 287 5.45 0.50 -3.01
N ASN A 288 4.81 1.29 -3.88
CA ASN A 288 5.52 2.11 -4.85
C ASN A 288 6.31 3.25 -4.19
N LEU A 289 5.81 3.82 -3.10
CA LEU A 289 6.56 4.80 -2.31
C LEU A 289 7.76 4.16 -1.62
N CYS A 290 7.54 3.02 -0.96
CA CYS A 290 8.61 2.30 -0.28
C CYS A 290 9.72 1.84 -1.24
N ARG A 291 9.39 1.61 -2.50
CA ARG A 291 10.29 1.10 -3.55
C ARG A 291 10.62 2.12 -4.63
N ALA A 292 10.48 3.42 -4.33
CA ALA A 292 10.71 4.48 -5.30
C ALA A 292 12.10 4.40 -5.95
N ALA A 293 13.14 4.15 -5.14
CA ALA A 293 14.51 4.03 -5.64
C ALA A 293 14.70 2.85 -6.60
N GLU A 294 14.09 1.69 -6.32
CA GLU A 294 14.15 0.52 -7.22
C GLU A 294 13.37 0.77 -8.51
N ILE A 295 12.25 1.51 -8.43
CA ILE A 295 11.48 1.90 -9.60
C ILE A 295 12.30 2.88 -10.46
N GLU A 296 12.89 3.91 -9.88
CA GLU A 296 13.76 4.86 -10.58
C GLU A 296 14.95 4.15 -11.25
N LYS A 297 15.60 3.24 -10.51
CA LYS A 297 16.69 2.45 -11.07
C LYS A 297 16.22 1.60 -12.25
N ALA A 298 15.09 0.91 -12.14
CA ALA A 298 14.55 0.11 -13.24
C ALA A 298 14.21 0.98 -14.47
N MET A 299 13.66 2.17 -14.25
CA MET A 299 13.40 3.12 -15.35
C MET A 299 14.70 3.58 -16.03
N ALA A 300 15.75 3.83 -15.26
CA ALA A 300 17.05 4.23 -15.81
C ALA A 300 17.74 3.09 -16.55
N ASP A 301 17.78 1.89 -15.96
CA ASP A 301 18.40 0.70 -16.56
C ASP A 301 17.75 0.31 -17.89
N HIS A 302 16.46 0.58 -18.08
CA HIS A 302 15.68 0.24 -19.29
C HIS A 302 15.27 1.47 -20.13
N ALA A 303 15.95 2.61 -19.95
CA ALA A 303 15.59 3.84 -20.64
C ALA A 303 15.60 3.71 -22.17
N ALA A 304 16.53 2.95 -22.75
CA ALA A 304 16.60 2.73 -24.20
C ALA A 304 15.38 1.91 -24.72
N GLU A 305 14.96 0.87 -24.00
CA GLU A 305 13.78 0.08 -24.36
C GLU A 305 12.50 0.93 -24.25
N ILE A 306 12.40 1.76 -23.20
CA ILE A 306 11.25 2.65 -22.98
C ILE A 306 11.20 3.74 -24.06
N ALA A 307 12.34 4.26 -24.50
CA ALA A 307 12.40 5.22 -25.59
C ALA A 307 11.97 4.62 -26.94
N ALA A 308 12.32 3.36 -27.18
CA ALA A 308 11.93 2.63 -28.39
C ALA A 308 10.44 2.21 -28.37
N ASP A 309 9.92 1.84 -27.21
CA ASP A 309 8.52 1.45 -27.00
C ASP A 309 8.01 1.97 -25.63
N PRO A 310 7.27 3.09 -25.62
CA PRO A 310 6.73 3.68 -24.39
C PRO A 310 5.84 2.73 -23.56
N ALA A 311 5.27 1.68 -24.17
CA ALA A 311 4.49 0.68 -23.45
C ALA A 311 5.35 -0.13 -22.43
N GLN A 312 6.67 -0.24 -22.66
CA GLN A 312 7.60 -0.90 -21.75
C GLN A 312 7.72 -0.17 -20.40
N LYS A 313 7.42 1.14 -20.37
CA LYS A 313 7.48 1.91 -19.11
C LYS A 313 6.62 1.28 -18.02
N MET A 314 5.37 0.98 -18.31
CA MET A 314 4.46 0.35 -17.33
C MET A 314 5.00 -1.01 -16.89
N ARG A 315 5.52 -1.80 -17.82
CA ARG A 315 6.10 -3.12 -17.52
C ARG A 315 7.23 -3.03 -16.49
N TRP A 316 8.22 -2.16 -16.71
CA TRP A 316 9.36 -2.01 -15.83
C TRP A 316 8.99 -1.36 -14.49
N GLN A 317 8.09 -0.39 -14.52
CA GLN A 317 7.56 0.23 -13.32
C GLN A 317 6.85 -0.80 -12.42
N THR A 318 6.01 -1.67 -13.00
CA THR A 318 5.30 -2.72 -12.28
C THR A 318 6.24 -3.85 -11.85
N ALA A 319 7.28 -4.17 -12.63
CA ALA A 319 8.27 -5.17 -12.25
C ALA A 319 9.06 -4.75 -11.01
N ALA A 320 9.44 -3.48 -10.88
CA ALA A 320 10.14 -2.95 -9.71
C ALA A 320 9.19 -2.58 -8.56
N GLY A 321 8.03 -2.04 -8.87
CA GLY A 321 6.94 -1.69 -7.96
C GLY A 321 5.74 -2.62 -8.07
N VAL A 322 4.53 -2.05 -8.00
CA VAL A 322 3.25 -2.73 -8.20
C VAL A 322 2.35 -1.91 -9.13
N ASP A 323 1.42 -2.59 -9.78
CA ASP A 323 0.30 -1.93 -10.45
C ASP A 323 -0.76 -1.55 -9.41
N PRO A 324 -1.04 -0.26 -9.19
CA PRO A 324 -2.07 0.16 -8.22
C PRO A 324 -3.45 -0.41 -8.52
N GLU A 325 -3.75 -0.73 -9.78
CA GLU A 325 -5.04 -1.32 -10.17
C GLU A 325 -5.19 -2.79 -9.75
N ALA A 326 -4.11 -3.46 -9.33
CA ALA A 326 -4.18 -4.84 -8.87
C ALA A 326 -5.03 -5.01 -7.60
N ALA A 327 -4.98 -4.07 -6.65
CA ALA A 327 -5.80 -4.14 -5.44
C ALA A 327 -7.30 -3.95 -5.73
N PRO A 328 -7.74 -2.91 -6.45
CA PRO A 328 -9.12 -2.81 -6.92
C PRO A 328 -9.58 -4.04 -7.71
N PHE A 329 -8.71 -4.59 -8.57
CA PHE A 329 -9.01 -5.82 -9.31
C PHE A 329 -9.28 -7.01 -8.38
N VAL A 330 -8.41 -7.24 -7.40
CA VAL A 330 -8.57 -8.33 -6.40
C VAL A 330 -9.90 -8.19 -5.65
N LEU A 331 -10.20 -6.99 -5.14
CA LEU A 331 -11.43 -6.75 -4.37
C LEU A 331 -12.69 -6.92 -5.23
N ARG A 332 -12.68 -6.45 -6.47
CA ARG A 332 -13.78 -6.69 -7.42
C ARG A 332 -13.94 -8.17 -7.74
N THR A 333 -12.85 -8.89 -8.00
CA THR A 333 -12.87 -10.33 -8.30
C THR A 333 -13.48 -11.12 -7.15
N ILE A 334 -13.08 -10.83 -5.90
CA ILE A 334 -13.67 -11.46 -4.70
C ILE A 334 -15.18 -11.28 -4.69
N ARG A 335 -15.68 -10.06 -4.89
CA ARG A 335 -17.14 -9.79 -4.86
C ARG A 335 -17.87 -10.39 -6.05
N GLN A 336 -17.27 -10.41 -7.23
CA GLN A 336 -17.87 -11.01 -8.43
C GLN A 336 -18.00 -12.53 -8.30
N ASP A 337 -16.96 -13.19 -7.78
CA ASP A 337 -16.92 -14.65 -7.75
C ASP A 337 -17.66 -15.23 -6.52
N TYR A 338 -17.71 -14.48 -5.40
CA TYR A 338 -18.25 -14.98 -4.13
C TYR A 338 -19.44 -14.16 -3.57
N GLY A 339 -19.81 -13.07 -4.23
CA GLY A 339 -20.91 -12.19 -3.81
C GLY A 339 -20.50 -11.17 -2.75
N SER A 340 -19.72 -11.55 -1.74
CA SER A 340 -19.21 -10.64 -0.69
C SER A 340 -17.81 -11.03 -0.22
N ALA A 341 -17.18 -10.14 0.52
CA ALA A 341 -15.90 -10.38 1.18
C ALA A 341 -16.03 -11.47 2.25
N GLU A 342 -17.11 -11.44 3.03
CA GLU A 342 -17.39 -12.41 4.08
C GLU A 342 -17.58 -13.79 3.50
N SER A 343 -18.38 -13.92 2.42
CA SER A 343 -18.61 -15.19 1.74
C SER A 343 -17.31 -15.79 1.20
N TYR A 344 -16.43 -14.94 0.64
CA TYR A 344 -15.10 -15.37 0.21
C TYR A 344 -14.24 -15.87 1.37
N LEU A 345 -14.14 -15.09 2.44
CA LEU A 345 -13.34 -15.44 3.61
C LEU A 345 -13.83 -16.71 4.30
N GLU A 346 -15.14 -16.93 4.31
CA GLU A 346 -15.73 -18.17 4.81
C GLU A 346 -15.44 -19.35 3.88
N ALA A 347 -15.67 -19.20 2.58
CA ALA A 347 -15.47 -20.28 1.60
C ALA A 347 -14.02 -20.74 1.53
N GLU A 348 -13.07 -19.81 1.44
CA GLU A 348 -11.65 -20.13 1.23
C GLU A 348 -10.91 -20.46 2.52
N TYR A 349 -11.25 -19.81 3.64
CA TYR A 349 -10.49 -19.92 4.91
C TYR A 349 -11.33 -20.41 6.08
N GLY A 350 -12.64 -20.63 5.88
CA GLY A 350 -13.56 -21.05 6.94
C GLY A 350 -13.80 -19.95 7.98
N LEU A 351 -13.54 -18.69 7.65
CA LEU A 351 -13.75 -17.56 8.54
C LEU A 351 -15.23 -17.19 8.61
N THR A 352 -16.00 -17.98 9.33
CA THR A 352 -17.41 -17.67 9.62
C THR A 352 -17.57 -16.30 10.28
N PRO A 353 -18.76 -15.69 10.28
CA PRO A 353 -18.99 -14.41 10.96
C PRO A 353 -18.52 -14.39 12.42
N ALA A 354 -18.69 -15.48 13.14
CA ALA A 354 -18.24 -15.62 14.53
C ALA A 354 -16.70 -15.62 14.64
N ARG A 355 -15.98 -16.27 13.70
CA ARG A 355 -14.52 -16.30 13.64
C ARG A 355 -13.98 -14.93 13.23
N LEU A 356 -14.60 -14.22 12.27
CA LEU A 356 -14.25 -12.84 11.91
C LEU A 356 -14.39 -11.90 13.11
N MET A 357 -15.51 -11.96 13.84
CA MET A 357 -15.68 -11.16 15.06
C MET A 357 -14.61 -11.47 16.11
N ARG A 358 -14.19 -12.73 16.24
CA ARG A 358 -13.09 -13.11 17.14
C ARG A 358 -11.77 -12.48 16.69
N LEU A 359 -11.41 -12.56 15.41
CA LEU A 359 -10.21 -11.92 14.86
C LEU A 359 -10.22 -10.42 15.10
N ARG A 360 -11.33 -9.73 14.81
CA ARG A 360 -11.48 -8.30 15.04
C ARG A 360 -11.27 -7.93 16.52
N ARG A 361 -11.82 -8.70 17.46
CA ARG A 361 -11.55 -8.50 18.90
C ARG A 361 -10.09 -8.71 19.30
N MET A 362 -9.40 -9.63 18.64
CA MET A 362 -7.98 -9.91 18.95
C MET A 362 -7.06 -8.78 18.41
N TYR A 363 -7.36 -8.23 17.24
CA TYR A 363 -6.43 -7.37 16.50
C TYR A 363 -6.89 -5.93 16.31
N LEU A 364 -8.07 -5.55 16.79
CA LEU A 364 -8.54 -4.15 16.76
C LEU A 364 -8.60 -3.55 18.18
N GLU A 365 -8.34 -2.23 18.23
CA GLU A 365 -8.41 -1.37 19.42
C GLU A 365 -9.17 -0.08 19.14
#